data_1c54a0a3df98f7fc79d028333243fd90
#
_entry.id   1c54a0a3df98f7fc79d028333243fd90
#
_cell.length_a   1.000
_cell.length_b   1.000
_cell.length_c   1.000
_cell.angle_alpha   90.00
_cell.angle_beta   90.00
_cell.angle_gamma   90.00
#
_symmetry.space_group_name_H-M   'P 1'
#
loop_
_entity.id
_entity.type
_entity.pdbx_description
1 polymer ?
#
loop_
_entity_poly.entity_id
_entity_poly.type
_entity_poly.pdbx_seq_one_letter_code
_entity_poly.pdbx_strand_id
1 'polypeptide(L)'
;MMPLPPQVPRRGGRISRRVAAALLRLLGWHVAGSVPDVAKCVVVAVPHTSNFDGLYVLPALLALDLKMSIFGKKSLFAVPGLAAFLRWAGVMPLDRARAGGVVDEAVAAFHRSKQLFLGISPEGTRHAAPKWKSGYWRIARGAGVPVLPVAIDYGRREVRFLPLFTPTADMAADHAALAALFRGIEPKHKHRLSWPLREAQMAETD
;
A
#
# COMPACT_ATOMS: atom_id res chain seq x y z
N MET A 1 -0.62 5.31 -20.30
CA MET A 1 -0.13 5.16 -18.91
C MET A 1 1.17 5.93 -18.81
N MET A 2 1.29 6.90 -17.89
CA MET A 2 2.49 7.74 -17.74
C MET A 2 3.69 6.90 -17.28
N PRO A 3 4.92 7.20 -17.76
CA PRO A 3 6.12 6.55 -17.29
C PRO A 3 6.35 6.88 -15.80
N LEU A 4 6.87 5.91 -15.04
CA LEU A 4 7.25 6.17 -13.66
C LEU A 4 8.41 7.16 -13.59
N PRO A 5 8.45 8.05 -12.58
CA PRO A 5 9.57 8.93 -12.32
C PRO A 5 10.90 8.19 -12.06
N PRO A 6 12.06 8.85 -12.20
CA PRO A 6 13.38 8.20 -12.17
C PRO A 6 13.72 7.49 -10.88
N GLN A 7 13.35 8.04 -9.73
CA GLN A 7 13.68 7.50 -8.40
C GLN A 7 12.80 6.33 -7.97
N VAL A 8 11.66 6.13 -8.65
CA VAL A 8 10.69 5.11 -8.26
C VAL A 8 11.21 3.70 -8.56
N PRO A 9 11.11 2.73 -7.61
CA PRO A 9 11.54 1.37 -7.84
C PRO A 9 10.74 0.67 -8.93
N ARG A 10 11.43 0.05 -9.90
CA ARG A 10 10.83 -0.63 -11.06
C ARG A 10 11.05 -2.13 -11.02
N ARG A 11 10.13 -2.89 -11.62
CA ARG A 11 10.29 -4.34 -11.82
C ARG A 11 11.10 -4.69 -13.07
N GLY A 12 11.00 -3.90 -14.13
CA GLY A 12 11.66 -4.12 -15.41
C GLY A 12 10.98 -5.13 -16.33
N GLY A 13 9.69 -5.42 -16.17
CA GLY A 13 8.96 -6.43 -16.93
C GLY A 13 8.11 -5.87 -18.08
N ARG A 14 8.57 -5.89 -19.34
CA ARG A 14 7.79 -5.41 -20.49
C ARG A 14 6.53 -6.25 -20.78
N ILE A 15 6.65 -7.58 -20.70
CA ILE A 15 5.54 -8.50 -20.99
C ILE A 15 4.50 -8.43 -19.87
N SER A 16 4.93 -8.57 -18.59
CA SER A 16 4.04 -8.47 -17.43
C SER A 16 3.27 -7.15 -17.40
N ARG A 17 3.93 -6.04 -17.76
CA ARG A 17 3.31 -4.72 -17.88
C ARG A 17 2.18 -4.68 -18.92
N ARG A 18 2.41 -5.23 -20.12
CA ARG A 18 1.40 -5.26 -21.19
C ARG A 18 0.21 -6.15 -20.84
N VAL A 19 0.49 -7.36 -20.34
CA VAL A 19 -0.55 -8.31 -19.90
C VAL A 19 -1.38 -7.73 -18.76
N ALA A 20 -0.73 -7.14 -17.75
CA ALA A 20 -1.42 -6.53 -16.62
C ALA A 20 -2.27 -5.31 -17.04
N ALA A 21 -1.78 -4.49 -17.96
CA ALA A 21 -2.55 -3.36 -18.50
C ALA A 21 -3.80 -3.83 -19.30
N ALA A 22 -3.67 -4.92 -20.08
CA ALA A 22 -4.80 -5.51 -20.76
C ALA A 22 -5.81 -6.10 -19.78
N LEU A 23 -5.36 -6.84 -18.78
CA LEU A 23 -6.20 -7.41 -17.73
C LEU A 23 -6.95 -6.32 -16.95
N LEU A 24 -6.28 -5.26 -16.55
CA LEU A 24 -6.89 -4.15 -15.80
C LEU A 24 -8.01 -3.49 -16.62
N ARG A 25 -7.79 -3.29 -17.93
CA ARG A 25 -8.81 -2.78 -18.85
C ARG A 25 -9.99 -3.74 -18.99
N LEU A 26 -9.71 -5.05 -19.14
CA LEU A 26 -10.75 -6.09 -19.26
C LEU A 26 -11.64 -6.13 -18.01
N LEU A 27 -11.04 -5.91 -16.82
CA LEU A 27 -11.76 -5.83 -15.56
C LEU A 27 -12.51 -4.49 -15.39
N GLY A 28 -12.36 -3.55 -16.33
CA GLY A 28 -12.96 -2.22 -16.26
C GLY A 28 -12.33 -1.32 -15.21
N TRP A 29 -11.08 -1.60 -14.80
CA TRP A 29 -10.34 -0.82 -13.82
C TRP A 29 -9.23 0.02 -14.46
N HIS A 30 -8.85 1.10 -13.80
CA HIS A 30 -7.74 1.95 -14.24
C HIS A 30 -6.91 2.47 -13.06
N VAL A 31 -5.79 3.09 -13.39
CA VAL A 31 -4.93 3.77 -12.42
C VAL A 31 -5.18 5.26 -12.52
N ALA A 32 -5.36 5.92 -11.38
CA ALA A 32 -5.56 7.36 -11.26
C ALA A 32 -4.51 8.01 -10.36
N GLY A 33 -4.35 9.33 -10.47
CA GLY A 33 -3.32 10.07 -9.76
C GLY A 33 -1.92 9.83 -10.34
N SER A 34 -0.89 10.30 -9.64
CA SER A 34 0.50 10.20 -10.06
C SER A 34 1.36 9.57 -8.98
N VAL A 35 2.29 8.71 -9.38
CA VAL A 35 3.31 8.19 -8.46
C VAL A 35 4.37 9.29 -8.26
N PRO A 36 4.64 9.71 -7.02
CA PRO A 36 5.62 10.78 -6.75
C PRO A 36 7.06 10.30 -7.00
N ASP A 37 7.94 11.26 -7.35
CA ASP A 37 9.36 10.95 -7.61
C ASP A 37 10.15 10.85 -6.31
N VAL A 38 9.97 9.75 -5.59
CA VAL A 38 10.69 9.44 -4.36
C VAL A 38 11.29 8.04 -4.44
N ALA A 39 12.47 7.86 -3.85
CA ALA A 39 13.13 6.56 -3.83
C ALA A 39 12.52 5.62 -2.77
N LYS A 40 11.96 6.17 -1.70
CA LYS A 40 11.48 5.42 -0.54
C LYS A 40 10.19 6.02 0.00
N CYS A 41 9.21 5.17 0.29
CA CYS A 41 8.00 5.56 1.01
C CYS A 41 7.31 4.36 1.64
N VAL A 42 6.53 4.60 2.71
CA VAL A 42 5.54 3.65 3.18
C VAL A 42 4.27 3.84 2.36
N VAL A 43 3.78 2.78 1.72
CA VAL A 43 2.52 2.83 0.96
C VAL A 43 1.38 2.37 1.86
N VAL A 44 0.39 3.23 2.08
CA VAL A 44 -0.83 2.92 2.83
C VAL A 44 -1.97 2.69 1.86
N ALA A 45 -2.38 1.42 1.70
CA ALA A 45 -3.47 1.03 0.81
C ALA A 45 -4.75 0.78 1.61
N VAL A 46 -5.78 1.61 1.40
CA VAL A 46 -7.11 1.54 2.02
C VAL A 46 -8.19 2.05 1.05
N PRO A 47 -9.48 1.75 1.24
CA PRO A 47 -10.04 0.75 2.17
C PRO A 47 -9.68 -0.68 1.76
N HIS A 48 -9.36 -1.54 2.72
CA HIS A 48 -9.05 -2.94 2.44
C HIS A 48 -10.16 -3.85 2.98
N THR A 49 -11.25 -3.97 2.25
CA THR A 49 -12.50 -4.62 2.70
C THR A 49 -12.75 -5.99 2.05
N SER A 50 -11.91 -6.41 1.10
CA SER A 50 -12.12 -7.63 0.33
C SER A 50 -10.82 -8.39 0.02
N ASN A 51 -10.93 -9.70 -0.14
CA ASN A 51 -9.86 -10.53 -0.71
C ASN A 51 -9.62 -10.23 -2.20
N PHE A 52 -10.62 -9.66 -2.87
CA PHE A 52 -10.52 -9.27 -4.28
C PHE A 52 -9.72 -8.00 -4.53
N ASP A 53 -9.37 -7.23 -3.49
CA ASP A 53 -8.60 -6.00 -3.64
C ASP A 53 -7.25 -6.26 -4.35
N GLY A 54 -6.61 -7.39 -4.03
CA GLY A 54 -5.39 -7.83 -4.69
C GLY A 54 -5.55 -8.13 -6.20
N LEU A 55 -6.76 -8.52 -6.65
CA LEU A 55 -7.05 -8.79 -8.05
C LEU A 55 -6.96 -7.51 -8.91
N TYR A 56 -7.16 -6.35 -8.31
CA TYR A 56 -7.09 -5.06 -8.99
C TYR A 56 -5.78 -4.32 -8.71
N VAL A 57 -5.33 -4.36 -7.46
CA VAL A 57 -4.09 -3.69 -7.04
C VAL A 57 -2.86 -4.31 -7.72
N LEU A 58 -2.74 -5.64 -7.76
CA LEU A 58 -1.57 -6.29 -8.35
C LEU A 58 -1.43 -5.98 -9.87
N PRO A 59 -2.47 -6.12 -10.71
CA PRO A 59 -2.38 -5.68 -12.10
C PRO A 59 -2.09 -4.19 -12.25
N ALA A 60 -2.62 -3.32 -11.38
CA ALA A 60 -2.33 -1.88 -11.42
C ALA A 60 -0.83 -1.61 -11.20
N LEU A 61 -0.22 -2.23 -10.18
CA LEU A 61 1.21 -2.12 -9.90
C LEU A 61 2.08 -2.67 -11.03
N LEU A 62 1.71 -3.84 -11.57
CA LEU A 62 2.43 -4.46 -12.70
C LEU A 62 2.30 -3.63 -13.98
N ALA A 63 1.13 -3.07 -14.26
CA ALA A 63 0.88 -2.24 -15.44
C ALA A 63 1.69 -0.93 -15.38
N LEU A 64 1.93 -0.39 -14.20
CA LEU A 64 2.82 0.75 -13.97
C LEU A 64 4.31 0.37 -14.01
N ASP A 65 4.67 -0.91 -13.95
CA ASP A 65 6.03 -1.39 -13.70
C ASP A 65 6.55 -1.03 -12.29
N LEU A 66 5.64 -0.76 -11.35
CA LEU A 66 5.99 -0.37 -9.99
C LEU A 66 6.39 -1.58 -9.15
N LYS A 67 7.60 -1.54 -8.57
CA LYS A 67 8.04 -2.54 -7.60
C LYS A 67 7.62 -2.10 -6.19
N MET A 68 6.53 -2.67 -5.71
CA MET A 68 6.10 -2.53 -4.32
C MET A 68 6.47 -3.79 -3.54
N SER A 69 6.94 -3.63 -2.32
CA SER A 69 7.24 -4.72 -1.39
C SER A 69 6.19 -4.79 -0.29
N ILE A 70 5.89 -6.00 0.17
CA ILE A 70 5.06 -6.26 1.34
C ILE A 70 5.74 -7.28 2.23
N PHE A 71 5.40 -7.31 3.52
CA PHE A 71 5.89 -8.36 4.41
C PHE A 71 5.02 -9.61 4.35
N GLY A 72 5.68 -10.77 4.21
CA GLY A 72 5.07 -12.09 4.32
C GLY A 72 5.69 -12.94 5.43
N LYS A 73 4.96 -13.94 5.91
CA LYS A 73 5.48 -14.88 6.92
C LYS A 73 6.78 -15.54 6.44
N LYS A 74 7.82 -15.53 7.27
CA LYS A 74 9.12 -16.17 6.98
C LYS A 74 8.98 -17.65 6.60
N SER A 75 8.04 -18.38 7.23
CA SER A 75 7.77 -19.78 6.94
C SER A 75 7.35 -20.07 5.50
N LEU A 76 6.75 -19.11 4.79
CA LEU A 76 6.38 -19.27 3.38
C LEU A 76 7.61 -19.35 2.47
N PHE A 77 8.74 -18.80 2.90
CA PHE A 77 10.00 -18.83 2.16
C PHE A 77 10.81 -20.14 2.34
N ALA A 78 10.36 -21.04 3.21
CA ALA A 78 10.93 -22.38 3.36
C ALA A 78 10.43 -23.35 2.28
N VAL A 79 9.37 -23.02 1.54
CA VAL A 79 8.82 -23.88 0.49
C VAL A 79 9.57 -23.64 -0.82
N PRO A 80 10.24 -24.66 -1.40
CA PRO A 80 10.94 -24.54 -2.68
C PRO A 80 10.01 -24.03 -3.81
N GLY A 81 10.52 -23.16 -4.68
CA GLY A 81 9.73 -22.52 -5.75
C GLY A 81 8.84 -21.37 -5.28
N LEU A 82 8.11 -21.56 -4.18
CA LEU A 82 7.29 -20.47 -3.61
C LEU A 82 8.15 -19.30 -3.15
N ALA A 83 9.32 -19.55 -2.57
CA ALA A 83 10.24 -18.50 -2.15
C ALA A 83 10.70 -17.61 -3.32
N ALA A 84 10.99 -18.22 -4.48
CA ALA A 84 11.38 -17.49 -5.69
C ALA A 84 10.22 -16.63 -6.20
N PHE A 85 9.02 -17.20 -6.28
CA PHE A 85 7.81 -16.49 -6.66
C PHE A 85 7.50 -15.30 -5.72
N LEU A 86 7.56 -15.53 -4.39
CA LEU A 86 7.30 -14.49 -3.40
C LEU A 86 8.30 -13.33 -3.52
N ARG A 87 9.60 -13.63 -3.66
CA ARG A 87 10.64 -12.60 -3.89
C ARG A 87 10.39 -11.84 -5.20
N TRP A 88 10.07 -12.58 -6.27
CA TRP A 88 9.69 -11.94 -7.54
C TRP A 88 8.45 -11.05 -7.37
N ALA A 89 7.44 -11.49 -6.62
CA ALA A 89 6.24 -10.71 -6.32
C ALA A 89 6.50 -9.50 -5.39
N GLY A 90 7.72 -9.34 -4.85
CA GLY A 90 8.08 -8.25 -3.94
C GLY A 90 7.77 -8.55 -2.48
N VAL A 91 7.46 -9.81 -2.14
CA VAL A 91 7.23 -10.19 -0.74
C VAL A 91 8.58 -10.34 -0.03
N MET A 92 8.74 -9.66 1.10
CA MET A 92 9.92 -9.72 1.96
C MET A 92 9.62 -10.63 3.15
N PRO A 93 10.55 -11.56 3.52
CA PRO A 93 10.34 -12.40 4.69
C PRO A 93 10.36 -11.56 5.97
N LEU A 94 9.35 -11.76 6.82
CA LEU A 94 9.26 -11.13 8.12
C LEU A 94 9.39 -12.16 9.22
N ASP A 95 10.38 -11.98 10.08
CA ASP A 95 10.54 -12.72 11.32
C ASP A 95 9.87 -11.97 12.47
N ARG A 96 8.68 -12.41 12.86
CA ARG A 96 7.90 -11.79 13.94
C ARG A 96 8.45 -12.10 15.33
N ALA A 97 9.35 -13.08 15.45
CA ALA A 97 9.95 -13.48 16.73
C ALA A 97 11.20 -12.67 17.04
N ARG A 98 11.67 -11.81 16.13
CA ARG A 98 12.86 -11.00 16.35
C ARG A 98 12.61 -9.88 17.37
N ALA A 99 13.57 -9.65 18.24
CA ALA A 99 13.56 -8.50 19.16
C ALA A 99 13.40 -7.20 18.35
N GLY A 100 12.52 -6.29 18.79
CA GLY A 100 12.19 -5.06 18.07
C GLY A 100 10.98 -5.18 17.14
N GLY A 101 10.59 -6.39 16.72
CA GLY A 101 9.35 -6.63 15.98
C GLY A 101 9.36 -6.12 14.53
N VAL A 102 8.14 -6.04 13.98
CA VAL A 102 7.88 -5.68 12.57
C VAL A 102 8.37 -4.27 12.22
N VAL A 103 8.24 -3.33 13.15
CA VAL A 103 8.60 -1.91 12.92
C VAL A 103 10.09 -1.76 12.72
N ASP A 104 10.91 -2.33 13.61
CA ASP A 104 12.37 -2.20 13.55
C ASP A 104 12.95 -2.91 12.33
N GLU A 105 12.39 -4.08 11.95
CA GLU A 105 12.81 -4.77 10.73
C GLU A 105 12.46 -3.96 9.47
N ALA A 106 11.31 -3.27 9.47
CA ALA A 106 10.91 -2.40 8.36
C ALA A 106 11.81 -1.17 8.26
N VAL A 107 12.11 -0.51 9.38
CA VAL A 107 13.03 0.64 9.44
C VAL A 107 14.42 0.22 8.95
N ALA A 108 14.92 -0.91 9.44
CA ALA A 108 16.20 -1.46 8.98
C ALA A 108 16.19 -1.79 7.47
N ALA A 109 15.07 -2.29 6.92
CA ALA A 109 14.94 -2.53 5.49
C ALA A 109 15.02 -1.23 4.68
N PHE A 110 14.41 -0.15 5.15
CA PHE A 110 14.53 1.18 4.53
C PHE A 110 15.98 1.68 4.53
N HIS A 111 16.70 1.52 5.64
CA HIS A 111 18.10 1.96 5.72
C HIS A 111 19.03 1.15 4.81
N ARG A 112 18.81 -0.16 4.69
CA ARG A 112 19.59 -1.02 3.80
C ARG A 112 19.28 -0.86 2.32
N SER A 113 18.11 -0.35 1.97
CA SER A 113 17.66 -0.26 0.57
C SER A 113 18.00 1.09 -0.03
N LYS A 114 18.40 1.12 -1.31
CA LYS A 114 18.49 2.36 -2.09
C LYS A 114 17.10 2.87 -2.49
N GLN A 115 16.20 1.95 -2.84
CA GLN A 115 14.83 2.22 -3.24
C GLN A 115 13.91 1.20 -2.54
N LEU A 116 12.81 1.67 -1.93
CA LEU A 116 11.83 0.78 -1.28
C LEU A 116 10.47 1.46 -1.17
N PHE A 117 9.47 0.88 -1.82
CA PHE A 117 8.05 1.17 -1.57
C PHE A 117 7.50 0.00 -0.75
N LEU A 118 7.18 0.23 0.53
CA LEU A 118 6.71 -0.79 1.46
C LEU A 118 5.21 -0.65 1.70
N GLY A 119 4.42 -1.59 1.18
CA GLY A 119 2.97 -1.61 1.31
C GLY A 119 2.51 -2.14 2.68
N ILE A 120 1.62 -1.40 3.30
CA ILE A 120 1.01 -1.72 4.60
C ILE A 120 -0.47 -1.34 4.54
N SER A 121 -1.36 -2.19 5.11
CA SER A 121 -2.72 -1.81 5.44
C SER A 121 -2.80 -1.51 6.94
N PRO A 122 -3.09 -0.27 7.35
CA PRO A 122 -3.20 0.10 8.76
C PRO A 122 -4.41 -0.55 9.43
N GLU A 123 -5.41 -0.94 8.67
CA GLU A 123 -6.58 -1.67 9.16
C GLU A 123 -6.19 -3.04 9.74
N GLY A 124 -5.19 -3.71 9.15
CA GLY A 124 -4.66 -4.99 9.59
C GLY A 124 -5.66 -6.15 9.49
N THR A 125 -6.80 -5.91 8.88
CA THR A 125 -7.90 -6.87 8.66
C THR A 125 -8.68 -6.45 7.41
N ARG A 126 -9.60 -7.31 6.93
CA ARG A 126 -10.58 -7.01 5.88
C ARG A 126 -12.00 -6.84 6.44
N HIS A 127 -12.12 -6.77 7.75
CA HIS A 127 -13.34 -6.49 8.50
C HIS A 127 -13.26 -5.08 9.10
N ALA A 128 -14.39 -4.54 9.55
CA ALA A 128 -14.44 -3.23 10.19
C ALA A 128 -13.47 -3.17 11.39
N ALA A 129 -12.41 -2.39 11.22
CA ALA A 129 -11.43 -2.18 12.28
C ALA A 129 -11.85 -0.96 13.12
N PRO A 130 -11.87 -1.05 14.46
CA PRO A 130 -12.26 0.07 15.32
C PRO A 130 -11.22 1.20 15.30
N LYS A 131 -9.96 0.89 14.95
CA LYS A 131 -8.87 1.86 14.85
C LYS A 131 -7.81 1.37 13.87
N TRP A 132 -7.05 2.28 13.31
CA TRP A 132 -5.86 1.94 12.54
C TRP A 132 -4.69 1.59 13.45
N LYS A 133 -3.86 0.63 12.99
CA LYS A 133 -2.61 0.27 13.65
C LYS A 133 -1.55 1.32 13.32
N SER A 134 -0.79 1.73 14.33
CA SER A 134 0.25 2.76 14.21
C SER A 134 1.52 2.32 13.47
N GLY A 135 1.60 1.06 13.04
CA GLY A 135 2.81 0.49 12.42
C GLY A 135 3.35 1.30 11.25
N TYR A 136 2.49 1.71 10.32
CA TYR A 136 2.90 2.51 9.17
C TYR A 136 3.53 3.85 9.57
N TRP A 137 2.95 4.52 10.56
CA TRP A 137 3.40 5.81 11.07
C TRP A 137 4.75 5.69 11.78
N ARG A 138 4.89 4.67 12.66
CA ARG A 138 6.15 4.39 13.36
C ARG A 138 7.28 4.05 12.40
N ILE A 139 6.99 3.26 11.35
CA ILE A 139 7.96 2.91 10.32
C ILE A 139 8.36 4.13 9.51
N ALA A 140 7.40 4.92 9.04
CA ALA A 140 7.67 6.10 8.22
C ALA A 140 8.54 7.13 8.99
N ARG A 141 8.19 7.40 10.25
CA ARG A 141 9.00 8.27 11.12
C ARG A 141 10.37 7.70 11.44
N GLY A 142 10.45 6.44 11.84
CA GLY A 142 11.72 5.79 12.17
C GLY A 142 12.69 5.69 11.00
N ALA A 143 12.15 5.58 9.79
CA ALA A 143 12.94 5.54 8.55
C ALA A 143 13.17 6.93 7.92
N GLY A 144 12.52 7.99 8.40
CA GLY A 144 12.59 9.33 7.80
C GLY A 144 12.01 9.39 6.38
N VAL A 145 10.94 8.63 6.09
CA VAL A 145 10.35 8.55 4.75
C VAL A 145 8.88 8.99 4.76
N PRO A 146 8.37 9.54 3.65
CA PRO A 146 6.97 9.90 3.55
C PRO A 146 6.06 8.67 3.46
N VAL A 147 4.75 8.90 3.66
CA VAL A 147 3.67 7.96 3.39
C VAL A 147 3.03 8.30 2.06
N LEU A 148 2.85 7.30 1.20
CA LEU A 148 2.09 7.39 -0.05
C LEU A 148 0.73 6.71 0.15
N PRO A 149 -0.36 7.48 0.27
CA PRO A 149 -1.69 6.91 0.37
C PRO A 149 -2.14 6.41 -1.01
N VAL A 150 -2.73 5.21 -1.04
CA VAL A 150 -3.29 4.58 -2.24
C VAL A 150 -4.72 4.14 -1.96
N ALA A 151 -5.66 4.69 -2.69
CA ALA A 151 -7.06 4.35 -2.57
C ALA A 151 -7.46 3.21 -3.52
N ILE A 152 -8.28 2.27 -3.01
CA ILE A 152 -8.91 1.22 -3.79
C ILE A 152 -10.39 1.58 -3.90
N ASP A 153 -10.74 2.26 -4.99
CA ASP A 153 -12.08 2.83 -5.19
C ASP A 153 -12.93 1.92 -6.10
N TYR A 154 -13.89 1.25 -5.52
CA TYR A 154 -14.84 0.39 -6.25
C TYR A 154 -15.94 1.19 -6.95
N GLY A 155 -16.28 2.38 -6.48
CA GLY A 155 -17.25 3.25 -7.13
C GLY A 155 -16.73 3.74 -8.48
N ARG A 156 -15.48 4.24 -8.49
CA ARG A 156 -14.81 4.70 -9.73
C ARG A 156 -14.05 3.60 -10.45
N ARG A 157 -13.93 2.41 -9.89
CA ARG A 157 -13.12 1.28 -10.40
C ARG A 157 -11.68 1.69 -10.66
N GLU A 158 -11.05 2.28 -9.68
CA GLU A 158 -9.68 2.77 -9.82
C GLU A 158 -8.78 2.43 -8.63
N VAL A 159 -7.48 2.31 -8.93
CA VAL A 159 -6.42 2.36 -7.94
C VAL A 159 -5.81 3.74 -8.04
N ARG A 160 -6.07 4.59 -7.04
CA ARG A 160 -5.68 6.02 -7.06
C ARG A 160 -4.51 6.28 -6.13
N PHE A 161 -3.47 6.88 -6.67
CA PHE A 161 -2.36 7.43 -5.89
C PHE A 161 -2.74 8.85 -5.42
N LEU A 162 -2.69 9.06 -4.12
CA LEU A 162 -3.03 10.33 -3.47
C LEU A 162 -1.74 11.12 -3.17
N PRO A 163 -1.83 12.40 -2.78
CA PRO A 163 -0.67 13.20 -2.43
C PRO A 163 0.16 12.58 -1.31
N LEU A 164 1.49 12.77 -1.36
CA LEU A 164 2.39 12.35 -0.28
C LEU A 164 1.98 13.00 1.04
N PHE A 165 2.07 12.22 2.10
CA PHE A 165 1.84 12.62 3.47
C PHE A 165 3.14 12.48 4.27
N THR A 166 3.56 13.54 4.95
CA THR A 166 4.75 13.51 5.82
C THR A 166 4.30 13.41 7.27
N PRO A 167 4.59 12.30 7.98
CA PRO A 167 4.20 12.15 9.37
C PRO A 167 4.89 13.16 10.28
N THR A 168 4.13 13.73 11.22
CA THR A 168 4.59 14.68 12.24
C THR A 168 4.92 13.97 13.57
N ALA A 169 5.05 14.71 14.65
CA ALA A 169 5.18 14.14 16.00
C ALA A 169 3.82 13.73 16.60
N ASP A 170 2.73 14.28 16.08
CA ASP A 170 1.36 14.01 16.56
C ASP A 170 0.71 12.88 15.76
N MET A 171 0.76 11.68 16.32
CA MET A 171 0.18 10.51 15.68
C MET A 171 -1.34 10.59 15.53
N ALA A 172 -2.04 11.22 16.47
CA ALA A 172 -3.50 11.28 16.41
C ALA A 172 -3.96 12.23 15.30
N ALA A 173 -3.35 13.42 15.21
CA ALA A 173 -3.59 14.37 14.13
C ALA A 173 -3.21 13.78 12.78
N ASP A 174 -2.08 13.08 12.68
CA ASP A 174 -1.63 12.43 11.46
C ASP A 174 -2.58 11.32 10.99
N HIS A 175 -3.12 10.52 11.90
CA HIS A 175 -4.13 9.50 11.58
C HIS A 175 -5.40 10.12 11.00
N ALA A 176 -5.90 11.20 11.63
CA ALA A 176 -7.10 11.91 11.17
C ALA A 176 -6.86 12.57 9.79
N ALA A 177 -5.73 13.26 9.64
CA ALA A 177 -5.36 13.92 8.38
C ALA A 177 -5.18 12.91 7.24
N LEU A 178 -4.51 11.78 7.51
CA LEU A 178 -4.35 10.72 6.52
C LEU A 178 -5.70 10.09 6.14
N ALA A 179 -6.58 9.81 7.10
CA ALA A 179 -7.92 9.26 6.84
C ALA A 179 -8.76 10.22 6.00
N ALA A 180 -8.63 11.52 6.21
CA ALA A 180 -9.35 12.55 5.44
C ALA A 180 -9.00 12.53 3.94
N LEU A 181 -7.80 12.09 3.56
CA LEU A 181 -7.42 11.95 2.14
C LEU A 181 -8.24 10.89 1.40
N PHE A 182 -8.90 9.99 2.11
CA PHE A 182 -9.73 8.93 1.54
C PHE A 182 -11.23 9.25 1.53
N ARG A 183 -11.61 10.51 1.73
CA ARG A 183 -13.01 10.94 1.60
C ARG A 183 -13.53 10.65 0.21
N GLY A 184 -14.79 10.23 0.13
CA GLY A 184 -15.47 9.90 -1.13
C GLY A 184 -14.95 8.63 -1.82
N ILE A 185 -14.05 7.85 -1.19
CA ILE A 185 -13.60 6.56 -1.71
C ILE A 185 -14.59 5.46 -1.31
N GLU A 186 -15.09 4.72 -2.29
CA GLU A 186 -16.06 3.66 -2.06
C GLU A 186 -15.39 2.28 -1.93
N PRO A 187 -15.56 1.59 -0.78
CA PRO A 187 -15.07 0.22 -0.59
C PRO A 187 -15.96 -0.79 -1.30
N LYS A 188 -15.46 -2.01 -1.55
CA LYS A 188 -16.30 -3.13 -2.02
C LYS A 188 -17.42 -3.48 -1.04
N HIS A 189 -17.12 -3.45 0.25
CA HIS A 189 -18.07 -3.78 1.33
C HIS A 189 -18.17 -2.62 2.31
N LYS A 190 -19.19 -1.76 2.16
CA LYS A 190 -19.41 -0.57 3.00
C LYS A 190 -19.47 -0.89 4.50
N HIS A 191 -20.11 -2.02 4.87
CA HIS A 191 -20.20 -2.47 6.26
C HIS A 191 -18.87 -2.90 6.89
N ARG A 192 -17.82 -3.11 6.08
CA ARG A 192 -16.46 -3.46 6.53
C ARG A 192 -15.50 -2.29 6.59
N LEU A 193 -15.97 -1.08 6.27
CA LEU A 193 -15.14 0.12 6.36
C LEU A 193 -14.67 0.33 7.79
N SER A 194 -13.38 0.62 7.96
CA SER A 194 -12.79 0.89 9.28
C SER A 194 -13.33 2.19 9.87
N TRP A 195 -13.35 2.28 11.22
CA TRP A 195 -13.93 3.43 11.91
C TRP A 195 -13.28 4.76 11.51
N PRO A 196 -11.93 4.90 11.41
CA PRO A 196 -11.33 6.16 10.98
C PRO A 196 -11.78 6.64 9.60
N LEU A 197 -12.04 5.71 8.66
CA LEU A 197 -12.57 6.07 7.34
C LEU A 197 -14.05 6.47 7.39
N ARG A 198 -14.85 5.85 8.28
CA ARG A 198 -16.25 6.25 8.49
C ARG A 198 -16.35 7.66 9.06
N GLU A 199 -15.56 7.95 10.11
CA GLU A 199 -15.48 9.30 10.69
C GLU A 199 -15.07 10.34 9.65
N ALA A 200 -14.04 10.04 8.83
CA ALA A 200 -13.61 10.94 7.78
C ALA A 200 -14.70 11.21 6.72
N GLN A 201 -15.57 10.22 6.43
CA GLN A 201 -16.69 10.40 5.51
C GLN A 201 -17.85 11.19 6.12
N MET A 202 -18.13 11.03 7.42
CA MET A 202 -19.20 11.76 8.13
C MET A 202 -18.87 13.24 8.31
N ALA A 203 -17.61 13.59 8.51
CA ALA A 203 -17.16 14.98 8.69
C ALA A 203 -17.33 15.88 7.44
N GLU A 204 -17.87 15.36 6.35
CA GLU A 204 -18.19 16.12 5.12
C GLU A 204 -19.68 16.55 5.07
N THR A 205 -20.49 16.05 6.00
CA THR A 205 -21.96 16.23 5.97
C THR A 205 -22.43 17.33 6.93
N ASP A 206 -21.54 17.86 7.74
CA ASP A 206 -21.76 19.01 8.63
C ASP A 206 -21.08 20.28 8.08
#